data_ffea340d067d3524667d0e3d67529f2e
#
_entry.id   ffea340d067d3524667d0e3d67529f2e
#
_cell.length_a   1.000
_cell.length_b   1.000
_cell.length_c   1.000
_cell.angle_alpha   90.00
_cell.angle_beta   90.00
_cell.angle_gamma   90.00
#
_symmetry.space_group_name_H-M   'P 1'
#
loop_
_entity.id
_entity.type
_entity.pdbx_description
1 polymer ?
#
loop_
_entity_poly.entity_id
_entity_poly.type
_entity_poly.pdbx_seq_one_letter_code
_entity_poly.pdbx_strand_id
1 'polypeptide(L)'
;MAYTLLIVESPAKCGKIESYLGSGYKCIASFGHIRELPGIKYIDIDNNFKPNFQLMDSKSQQINKMRTMIKNASDVLIASDDDREGEAIGYHIVETFGLPLTTKRIIFHEITKDAILKAVQQPTILNMDLVHAQQARQILDVIVGYKISPTLWEHVSRNTKTGLSAGRCQTPALRIVYDNQKDIDASPGKKVYNTTGYFTQMNLGFSLNHSFEIIGFNTEVNTMETFLEESAEYDHMYNCSKPKQTTKTPPSPFTTSSLQQRASSELNISPKETMSICQKLYEGGYITYMRTDSTTYSKEFIEKASEYIKDCYGDKYVHEDVNRLTERKVEKPKKNKGKTKGNKNDKDNTAQEAHEAIRPTDVNVTKIDDKYSSREKRMYYMIWSTTVESCMSPALYQSISAKISAPMEKEYKYNSELVEFPGWKIVKGYDKENPEFQFLKGLKGNSIVNYNKIISKVSIKDLKSHYTEAKLVQLLEEKGIGRPSTFSSLIEKIQDRGYVKKENVKGKKIKCIDYELVKDELTEIENEREFGNEKGKLVIQSLGILVVEFLLKHFDKLFDYTYTKNMETDLDIIAKGNKIWHTLCNECLQDIEECSSELKTADKEIIQIDKDHVFMIGKYGPVIKRSV
;
A
#
# COMPACT_ATOMS: atom_id res chain seq x y z
N MET A 1 -35.13 24.62 -24.59
CA MET A 1 -35.38 24.77 -23.14
C MET A 1 -34.07 25.14 -22.48
N ALA A 2 -34.08 26.10 -21.56
CA ALA A 2 -32.91 26.42 -20.75
C ALA A 2 -32.57 25.21 -19.82
N TYR A 3 -31.32 24.90 -19.66
CA TYR A 3 -30.84 23.79 -18.80
C TYR A 3 -29.66 24.24 -17.96
N THR A 4 -29.50 23.62 -16.80
CA THR A 4 -28.28 23.73 -15.99
C THR A 4 -27.26 22.70 -16.48
N LEU A 5 -26.04 23.14 -16.76
CA LEU A 5 -24.95 22.26 -17.22
C LEU A 5 -24.08 21.81 -16.07
N LEU A 6 -23.96 20.48 -15.88
CA LEU A 6 -22.98 19.89 -14.98
C LEU A 6 -21.74 19.50 -15.76
N ILE A 7 -20.57 19.86 -15.24
CA ILE A 7 -19.28 19.47 -15.82
C ILE A 7 -18.59 18.50 -14.86
N VAL A 8 -18.46 17.25 -15.27
CA VAL A 8 -17.82 16.14 -14.52
C VAL A 8 -16.47 15.78 -15.14
N GLU A 9 -15.70 14.92 -14.50
CA GLU A 9 -14.43 14.46 -15.06
C GLU A 9 -14.60 13.32 -16.06
N SER A 10 -15.45 12.35 -15.75
CA SER A 10 -15.62 11.12 -16.53
C SER A 10 -16.98 11.04 -17.20
N PRO A 11 -17.04 10.61 -18.49
CA PRO A 11 -18.31 10.46 -19.21
C PRO A 11 -19.20 9.35 -18.61
N ALA A 12 -18.64 8.38 -17.91
CA ALA A 12 -19.39 7.30 -17.28
C ALA A 12 -20.37 7.79 -16.20
N LYS A 13 -20.09 8.97 -15.61
CA LYS A 13 -20.96 9.60 -14.60
C LYS A 13 -22.17 10.30 -15.21
N CYS A 14 -22.05 10.82 -16.46
CA CYS A 14 -23.06 11.71 -17.06
C CYS A 14 -24.45 11.10 -17.08
N GLY A 15 -24.61 9.91 -17.65
CA GLY A 15 -25.93 9.30 -17.83
C GLY A 15 -26.67 9.05 -16.52
N LYS A 16 -25.98 8.62 -15.48
CA LYS A 16 -26.56 8.40 -14.15
C LYS A 16 -26.99 9.70 -13.49
N ILE A 17 -26.13 10.71 -13.51
CA ILE A 17 -26.39 12.02 -12.91
C ILE A 17 -27.60 12.68 -13.62
N GLU A 18 -27.63 12.65 -14.94
CA GLU A 18 -28.77 13.17 -15.71
C GLU A 18 -30.09 12.44 -15.37
N SER A 19 -30.03 11.10 -15.23
CA SER A 19 -31.21 10.31 -14.87
C SER A 19 -31.76 10.65 -13.47
N TYR A 20 -30.90 11.04 -12.55
CA TYR A 20 -31.30 11.42 -11.19
C TYR A 20 -31.86 12.85 -11.11
N LEU A 21 -31.32 13.77 -11.92
CA LEU A 21 -31.68 15.19 -11.88
C LEU A 21 -32.83 15.56 -12.85
N GLY A 22 -33.05 14.74 -13.89
CA GLY A 22 -34.15 14.94 -14.85
C GLY A 22 -33.84 15.97 -15.97
N SER A 23 -34.86 16.30 -16.75
CA SER A 23 -34.71 17.02 -18.02
C SER A 23 -34.21 18.48 -17.95
N GLY A 24 -34.22 19.06 -16.75
CA GLY A 24 -33.68 20.43 -16.52
C GLY A 24 -32.15 20.48 -16.46
N TYR A 25 -31.47 19.34 -16.50
CA TYR A 25 -30.02 19.22 -16.35
C TYR A 25 -29.41 18.51 -17.55
N LYS A 26 -28.21 18.95 -17.93
CA LYS A 26 -27.34 18.23 -18.86
C LYS A 26 -25.97 18.05 -18.26
N CYS A 27 -25.29 16.97 -18.62
CA CYS A 27 -23.98 16.65 -18.10
C CYS A 27 -22.97 16.53 -19.25
N ILE A 28 -21.76 17.04 -19.05
CA ILE A 28 -20.64 16.85 -19.96
C ILE A 28 -19.39 16.53 -19.18
N ALA A 29 -18.53 15.67 -19.74
CA ALA A 29 -17.26 15.31 -19.13
C ALA A 29 -16.11 16.15 -19.69
N SER A 30 -15.16 16.54 -18.84
CA SER A 30 -13.88 17.14 -19.26
C SER A 30 -12.85 16.10 -19.72
N PHE A 31 -13.03 14.84 -19.37
CA PHE A 31 -12.04 13.78 -19.51
C PHE A 31 -10.74 14.06 -18.75
N GLY A 32 -10.82 14.61 -17.55
CA GLY A 32 -9.71 15.04 -16.73
C GLY A 32 -9.27 16.46 -17.02
N HIS A 33 -7.99 16.77 -16.84
CA HIS A 33 -7.43 18.08 -17.10
C HIS A 33 -7.55 18.49 -18.59
N ILE A 34 -7.89 19.75 -18.83
CA ILE A 34 -7.96 20.38 -20.16
C ILE A 34 -6.80 21.36 -20.40
N ARG A 35 -6.02 21.65 -19.35
CA ARG A 35 -4.79 22.44 -19.39
C ARG A 35 -3.65 21.66 -18.75
N GLU A 36 -2.44 21.93 -19.16
CA GLU A 36 -1.21 21.32 -18.65
C GLU A 36 -0.12 22.35 -18.44
N LEU A 37 0.87 22.01 -17.63
CA LEU A 37 2.12 22.76 -17.44
C LEU A 37 3.23 22.02 -18.20
N PRO A 38 3.56 22.42 -19.45
CA PRO A 38 4.43 21.62 -20.32
C PRO A 38 5.88 21.53 -19.89
N GLY A 39 6.33 22.39 -18.98
CA GLY A 39 7.71 22.36 -18.47
C GLY A 39 8.11 23.63 -17.74
N ILE A 40 9.35 23.67 -17.29
CA ILE A 40 9.86 24.73 -16.41
C ILE A 40 9.80 26.15 -17.01
N LYS A 41 9.92 26.30 -18.32
CA LYS A 41 9.81 27.60 -19.01
C LYS A 41 8.42 28.25 -18.92
N TYR A 42 7.41 27.48 -18.49
CA TYR A 42 6.06 27.95 -18.27
C TYR A 42 5.78 28.30 -16.80
N ILE A 43 6.85 28.32 -15.98
CA ILE A 43 6.79 28.75 -14.57
C ILE A 43 7.56 30.07 -14.48
N ASP A 44 6.87 31.14 -14.10
CA ASP A 44 7.48 32.45 -13.84
C ASP A 44 8.05 32.45 -12.41
N ILE A 45 9.31 32.02 -12.29
CA ILE A 45 10.01 31.84 -11.00
C ILE A 45 10.12 33.18 -10.25
N ASP A 46 10.44 34.26 -10.97
CA ASP A 46 10.64 35.60 -10.39
C ASP A 46 9.33 36.24 -9.90
N ASN A 47 8.17 35.75 -10.41
CA ASN A 47 6.85 36.17 -10.01
C ASN A 47 6.14 35.10 -9.17
N ASN A 48 6.75 34.71 -8.05
CA ASN A 48 6.21 33.74 -7.10
C ASN A 48 5.80 32.40 -7.76
N PHE A 49 6.58 31.90 -8.70
CA PHE A 49 6.33 30.63 -9.41
C PHE A 49 5.00 30.59 -10.15
N LYS A 50 4.48 31.71 -10.61
CA LYS A 50 3.21 31.80 -11.32
C LYS A 50 3.19 30.84 -12.52
N PRO A 51 2.28 29.84 -12.55
CA PRO A 51 2.21 28.90 -13.65
C PRO A 51 1.46 29.49 -14.85
N ASN A 52 1.99 29.28 -16.05
CA ASN A 52 1.35 29.61 -17.30
C ASN A 52 0.83 28.33 -17.97
N PHE A 53 -0.34 27.86 -17.52
CA PHE A 53 -0.97 26.67 -18.06
C PHE A 53 -1.38 26.82 -19.50
N GLN A 54 -1.07 25.81 -20.33
CA GLN A 54 -1.42 25.75 -21.74
C GLN A 54 -2.61 24.82 -21.96
N LEU A 55 -3.45 25.11 -22.96
CA LEU A 55 -4.52 24.21 -23.38
C LEU A 55 -3.89 22.95 -24.00
N MET A 56 -4.45 21.79 -23.66
CA MET A 56 -4.01 20.51 -24.24
C MET A 56 -4.60 20.35 -25.65
N ASP A 57 -3.75 20.26 -26.67
CA ASP A 57 -4.18 20.09 -28.07
C ASP A 57 -5.04 18.83 -28.27
N SER A 58 -4.72 17.76 -27.56
CA SER A 58 -5.49 16.51 -27.55
C SER A 58 -6.93 16.66 -27.05
N LYS A 59 -7.26 17.75 -26.37
CA LYS A 59 -8.59 18.06 -25.81
C LYS A 59 -9.38 19.10 -26.61
N SER A 60 -8.83 19.61 -27.71
CA SER A 60 -9.42 20.73 -28.47
C SER A 60 -10.89 20.50 -28.88
N GLN A 61 -11.22 19.29 -29.34
CA GLN A 61 -12.60 18.95 -29.69
C GLN A 61 -13.54 18.99 -28.48
N GLN A 62 -13.10 18.43 -27.36
CA GLN A 62 -13.89 18.43 -26.13
C GLN A 62 -14.06 19.82 -25.55
N ILE A 63 -13.02 20.65 -25.57
CA ILE A 63 -13.06 22.04 -25.15
C ILE A 63 -14.08 22.83 -25.98
N ASN A 64 -14.11 22.65 -27.32
CA ASN A 64 -15.07 23.30 -28.19
C ASN A 64 -16.51 22.86 -27.91
N LYS A 65 -16.72 21.55 -27.65
CA LYS A 65 -18.03 21.03 -27.28
C LYS A 65 -18.51 21.64 -25.94
N MET A 66 -17.62 21.68 -24.94
CA MET A 66 -17.91 22.28 -23.63
C MET A 66 -18.26 23.76 -23.79
N ARG A 67 -17.48 24.55 -24.59
CA ARG A 67 -17.73 25.96 -24.87
C ARG A 67 -19.11 26.18 -25.44
N THR A 68 -19.53 25.33 -26.38
CA THR A 68 -20.87 25.44 -27.00
C THR A 68 -21.98 25.15 -25.99
N MET A 69 -21.78 24.11 -25.13
CA MET A 69 -22.78 23.76 -24.13
C MET A 69 -22.89 24.82 -23.02
N ILE A 70 -21.76 25.35 -22.55
CA ILE A 70 -21.70 26.45 -21.55
C ILE A 70 -22.45 27.67 -22.07
N LYS A 71 -22.21 28.06 -23.33
CA LYS A 71 -22.89 29.22 -23.95
C LYS A 71 -24.41 29.07 -23.99
N ASN A 72 -24.91 27.85 -24.13
CA ASN A 72 -26.34 27.54 -24.24
C ASN A 72 -26.99 27.18 -22.89
N ALA A 73 -26.22 27.10 -21.82
CA ALA A 73 -26.72 26.79 -20.48
C ALA A 73 -27.22 28.04 -19.77
N SER A 74 -28.24 27.89 -18.93
CA SER A 74 -28.72 28.95 -18.03
C SER A 74 -27.87 29.08 -16.77
N ASP A 75 -27.23 27.98 -16.33
CA ASP A 75 -26.33 27.93 -15.17
C ASP A 75 -25.30 26.84 -15.38
N VAL A 76 -24.16 26.95 -14.72
CA VAL A 76 -23.06 25.96 -14.78
C VAL A 76 -22.69 25.49 -13.38
N LEU A 77 -22.61 24.17 -13.21
CA LEU A 77 -22.17 23.52 -11.98
C LEU A 77 -20.90 22.72 -12.27
N ILE A 78 -19.83 22.97 -11.51
CA ILE A 78 -18.63 22.15 -11.53
C ILE A 78 -18.87 20.94 -10.61
N ALA A 79 -18.68 19.73 -11.13
CA ALA A 79 -18.95 18.47 -10.45
C ALA A 79 -17.78 17.47 -10.60
N SER A 80 -16.55 18.00 -10.53
CA SER A 80 -15.33 17.18 -10.48
C SER A 80 -15.23 16.43 -9.16
N ASP A 81 -14.35 15.42 -9.08
CA ASP A 81 -14.17 14.60 -7.88
C ASP A 81 -13.69 15.43 -6.68
N ASP A 82 -13.95 14.94 -5.48
CA ASP A 82 -13.60 15.65 -4.25
C ASP A 82 -12.17 15.29 -3.83
N ASP A 83 -11.21 15.72 -4.66
CA ASP A 83 -9.78 15.68 -4.31
C ASP A 83 -9.07 16.90 -4.93
N ARG A 84 -7.79 17.09 -4.62
CA ARG A 84 -6.99 18.22 -5.13
C ARG A 84 -6.94 18.27 -6.66
N GLU A 85 -6.91 17.11 -7.31
CA GLU A 85 -6.89 17.01 -8.77
C GLU A 85 -8.24 17.49 -9.35
N GLY A 86 -9.36 17.08 -8.75
CA GLY A 86 -10.69 17.50 -9.14
C GLY A 86 -10.90 19.01 -8.93
N GLU A 87 -10.38 19.56 -7.85
CA GLU A 87 -10.43 21.01 -7.59
C GLU A 87 -9.63 21.81 -8.63
N ALA A 88 -8.42 21.30 -8.99
CA ALA A 88 -7.61 21.90 -10.05
C ALA A 88 -8.26 21.77 -11.44
N ILE A 89 -8.94 20.65 -11.74
CA ILE A 89 -9.72 20.48 -12.97
C ILE A 89 -10.85 21.53 -13.01
N GLY A 90 -11.57 21.70 -11.92
CA GLY A 90 -12.61 22.74 -11.78
C GLY A 90 -12.07 24.13 -12.03
N TYR A 91 -10.93 24.48 -11.45
CA TYR A 91 -10.23 25.75 -11.67
C TYR A 91 -9.83 25.93 -13.14
N HIS A 92 -9.26 24.91 -13.78
CA HIS A 92 -8.90 24.97 -15.20
C HIS A 92 -10.12 25.18 -16.11
N ILE A 93 -11.29 24.64 -15.76
CA ILE A 93 -12.55 24.85 -16.46
C ILE A 93 -12.98 26.34 -16.34
N VAL A 94 -13.01 26.85 -15.10
CA VAL A 94 -13.38 28.26 -14.82
C VAL A 94 -12.49 29.21 -15.60
N GLU A 95 -11.17 29.05 -15.51
CA GLU A 95 -10.19 29.88 -16.24
C GLU A 95 -10.32 29.79 -17.77
N THR A 96 -10.51 28.57 -18.31
CA THR A 96 -10.55 28.33 -19.76
C THR A 96 -11.78 28.95 -20.42
N PHE A 97 -12.91 28.95 -19.70
CA PHE A 97 -14.17 29.46 -20.25
C PHE A 97 -14.55 30.84 -19.73
N GLY A 98 -13.68 31.51 -18.94
CA GLY A 98 -13.92 32.82 -18.38
C GLY A 98 -15.13 32.87 -17.45
N LEU A 99 -15.36 31.79 -16.72
CA LEU A 99 -16.40 31.72 -15.71
C LEU A 99 -15.94 32.45 -14.43
N PRO A 100 -16.84 33.04 -13.64
CA PRO A 100 -16.47 33.66 -12.38
C PRO A 100 -15.97 32.60 -11.37
N LEU A 101 -15.00 32.96 -10.49
CA LEU A 101 -14.52 32.07 -9.41
C LEU A 101 -15.65 31.70 -8.44
N THR A 102 -16.74 32.41 -8.44
CA THR A 102 -17.97 32.10 -7.68
C THR A 102 -18.87 31.09 -8.38
N THR A 103 -18.43 30.49 -9.50
CA THR A 103 -19.16 29.41 -10.18
C THR A 103 -19.41 28.27 -9.18
N LYS A 104 -20.67 27.83 -9.16
CA LYS A 104 -21.11 26.81 -8.22
C LYS A 104 -20.34 25.50 -8.40
N ARG A 105 -19.91 24.92 -7.30
CA ARG A 105 -19.22 23.64 -7.18
C ARG A 105 -20.12 22.69 -6.38
N ILE A 106 -20.35 21.48 -6.87
CA ILE A 106 -21.03 20.44 -6.11
C ILE A 106 -20.05 19.32 -5.77
N ILE A 107 -20.14 18.84 -4.54
CA ILE A 107 -19.28 17.80 -3.99
C ILE A 107 -20.14 16.60 -3.59
N PHE A 108 -19.72 15.40 -4.00
CA PHE A 108 -20.35 14.15 -3.64
C PHE A 108 -19.32 13.03 -3.58
N HIS A 109 -19.44 12.16 -2.57
CA HIS A 109 -18.51 11.05 -2.34
C HIS A 109 -19.05 9.72 -2.86
N GLU A 110 -20.29 9.70 -3.35
CA GLU A 110 -20.96 8.55 -3.98
C GLU A 110 -21.93 9.00 -5.06
N ILE A 111 -22.15 8.15 -6.07
CA ILE A 111 -23.05 8.45 -7.18
C ILE A 111 -24.40 7.75 -6.95
N THR A 112 -25.11 8.22 -5.94
CA THR A 112 -26.47 7.82 -5.60
C THR A 112 -27.43 8.98 -5.84
N LYS A 113 -28.72 8.69 -6.00
CA LYS A 113 -29.75 9.72 -6.24
C LYS A 113 -29.78 10.73 -5.10
N ASP A 114 -29.78 10.26 -3.87
CA ASP A 114 -29.89 11.10 -2.68
C ASP A 114 -28.66 12.01 -2.51
N ALA A 115 -27.44 11.45 -2.70
CA ALA A 115 -26.20 12.22 -2.62
C ALA A 115 -26.13 13.33 -3.70
N ILE A 116 -26.51 13.01 -4.93
CA ILE A 116 -26.51 13.98 -6.05
C ILE A 116 -27.56 15.07 -5.83
N LEU A 117 -28.79 14.73 -5.43
CA LEU A 117 -29.83 15.71 -5.14
C LEU A 117 -29.44 16.63 -3.99
N LYS A 118 -28.86 16.08 -2.92
CA LYS A 118 -28.36 16.85 -1.77
C LYS A 118 -27.23 17.81 -2.19
N ALA A 119 -26.27 17.33 -3.00
CA ALA A 119 -25.15 18.14 -3.48
C ALA A 119 -25.62 19.33 -4.34
N VAL A 120 -26.62 19.13 -5.22
CA VAL A 120 -27.18 20.20 -6.06
C VAL A 120 -27.93 21.23 -5.22
N GLN A 121 -28.55 20.84 -4.11
CA GLN A 121 -29.25 21.75 -3.19
C GLN A 121 -28.30 22.56 -2.31
N GLN A 122 -27.07 22.08 -2.10
CA GLN A 122 -26.07 22.72 -1.24
C GLN A 122 -24.75 22.95 -2.00
N PRO A 123 -24.75 23.74 -3.07
CA PRO A 123 -23.53 23.99 -3.83
C PRO A 123 -22.55 24.84 -3.01
N THR A 124 -21.28 24.62 -3.25
CA THR A 124 -20.16 25.41 -2.73
C THR A 124 -19.53 26.22 -3.86
N ILE A 125 -18.33 26.74 -3.64
CA ILE A 125 -17.46 27.34 -4.66
C ILE A 125 -16.12 26.60 -4.63
N LEU A 126 -15.27 26.86 -5.63
CA LEU A 126 -13.92 26.29 -5.67
C LEU A 126 -13.10 26.68 -4.42
N ASN A 127 -12.43 25.70 -3.84
CA ASN A 127 -11.49 25.91 -2.76
C ASN A 127 -10.11 26.24 -3.33
N MET A 128 -9.73 27.52 -3.30
CA MET A 128 -8.46 27.97 -3.87
C MET A 128 -7.23 27.46 -3.12
N ASP A 129 -7.35 27.08 -1.85
CA ASP A 129 -6.23 26.49 -1.10
C ASP A 129 -5.91 25.08 -1.60
N LEU A 130 -6.94 24.30 -1.95
CA LEU A 130 -6.77 23.00 -2.61
C LEU A 130 -6.16 23.16 -4.02
N VAL A 131 -6.62 24.16 -4.79
CA VAL A 131 -6.05 24.49 -6.11
C VAL A 131 -4.57 24.83 -5.95
N HIS A 132 -4.22 25.71 -5.01
CA HIS A 132 -2.83 26.10 -4.74
C HIS A 132 -1.96 24.92 -4.30
N ALA A 133 -2.47 24.02 -3.48
CA ALA A 133 -1.76 22.81 -3.07
C ALA A 133 -1.47 21.89 -4.27
N GLN A 134 -2.42 21.73 -5.18
CA GLN A 134 -2.21 20.96 -6.41
C GLN A 134 -1.21 21.63 -7.36
N GLN A 135 -1.32 22.95 -7.55
CA GLN A 135 -0.38 23.74 -8.36
C GLN A 135 1.03 23.66 -7.79
N ALA A 136 1.20 23.87 -6.48
CA ALA A 136 2.50 23.74 -5.82
C ALA A 136 3.12 22.36 -6.06
N ARG A 137 2.33 21.30 -5.89
CA ARG A 137 2.78 19.94 -6.16
C ARG A 137 3.25 19.75 -7.59
N GLN A 138 2.46 20.22 -8.57
CA GLN A 138 2.80 20.10 -9.99
C GLN A 138 4.07 20.89 -10.32
N ILE A 139 4.21 22.11 -9.80
CA ILE A 139 5.39 22.94 -9.95
C ILE A 139 6.63 22.27 -9.35
N LEU A 140 6.53 21.74 -8.13
CA LEU A 140 7.60 21.00 -7.48
C LEU A 140 8.05 19.79 -8.31
N ASP A 141 7.09 19.02 -8.85
CA ASP A 141 7.40 17.85 -9.69
C ASP A 141 8.10 18.30 -11.00
N VAL A 142 7.71 19.44 -11.58
CA VAL A 142 8.38 20.01 -12.77
C VAL A 142 9.79 20.51 -12.41
N ILE A 143 9.96 21.27 -11.32
CA ILE A 143 11.27 21.79 -10.90
C ILE A 143 12.26 20.64 -10.65
N VAL A 144 11.89 19.68 -9.82
CA VAL A 144 12.73 18.51 -9.51
C VAL A 144 13.06 17.73 -10.79
N GLY A 145 12.05 17.46 -11.62
CA GLY A 145 12.25 16.72 -12.87
C GLY A 145 13.18 17.42 -13.84
N TYR A 146 12.98 18.71 -14.09
CA TYR A 146 13.75 19.46 -15.09
C TYR A 146 15.14 19.90 -14.62
N LYS A 147 15.33 20.09 -13.32
CA LYS A 147 16.66 20.47 -12.77
C LYS A 147 17.56 19.28 -12.52
N ILE A 148 17.00 18.14 -12.04
CA ILE A 148 17.81 16.99 -11.63
C ILE A 148 17.94 15.93 -12.75
N SER A 149 16.89 15.64 -13.53
CA SER A 149 16.96 14.59 -14.56
C SER A 149 18.08 14.80 -15.60
N PRO A 150 18.41 16.04 -16.04
CA PRO A 150 19.53 16.26 -16.94
C PRO A 150 20.88 15.79 -16.37
N THR A 151 21.10 15.87 -15.07
CA THR A 151 22.35 15.41 -14.44
C THR A 151 22.50 13.88 -14.58
N LEU A 152 21.38 13.13 -14.53
CA LEU A 152 21.39 11.70 -14.80
C LEU A 152 21.78 11.40 -16.25
N TRP A 153 21.35 12.22 -17.21
CA TRP A 153 21.72 12.03 -18.61
C TRP A 153 23.22 12.34 -18.85
N GLU A 154 23.75 13.26 -18.10
CA GLU A 154 25.15 13.65 -18.21
C GLU A 154 26.10 12.65 -17.51
N HIS A 155 25.70 12.18 -16.32
CA HIS A 155 26.58 11.43 -15.43
C HIS A 155 26.28 9.93 -15.38
N VAL A 156 25.04 9.49 -15.72
CA VAL A 156 24.66 8.07 -15.66
C VAL A 156 24.50 7.46 -17.06
N SER A 157 23.54 7.92 -17.86
CA SER A 157 23.37 7.44 -19.24
C SER A 157 22.43 8.32 -20.06
N ARG A 158 22.77 8.55 -21.35
CA ARG A 158 21.91 9.22 -22.33
C ARG A 158 21.12 8.23 -23.19
N ASN A 159 21.53 6.97 -23.25
CA ASN A 159 21.01 5.95 -24.19
C ASN A 159 20.03 5.00 -23.51
N THR A 160 18.97 5.53 -22.93
CA THR A 160 17.88 4.70 -22.39
C THR A 160 16.62 4.91 -23.22
N LYS A 161 15.84 3.85 -23.44
CA LYS A 161 14.63 3.90 -24.28
C LYS A 161 13.61 4.96 -23.82
N THR A 162 13.52 5.21 -22.53
CA THR A 162 12.52 6.10 -21.90
C THR A 162 13.11 7.36 -21.30
N GLY A 163 14.44 7.57 -21.43
CA GLY A 163 15.18 8.62 -20.72
C GLY A 163 15.19 8.42 -19.19
N LEU A 164 16.30 8.79 -18.55
CA LEU A 164 16.38 8.76 -17.08
C LEU A 164 15.62 9.93 -16.47
N SER A 165 15.00 9.71 -15.32
CA SER A 165 14.32 10.76 -14.59
C SER A 165 14.46 10.59 -13.08
N ALA A 166 14.61 11.71 -12.41
CA ALA A 166 14.43 11.85 -10.97
C ALA A 166 13.06 12.49 -10.69
N GLY A 167 12.50 12.21 -9.54
CA GLY A 167 11.24 12.80 -9.14
C GLY A 167 11.06 12.75 -7.63
N ARG A 168 10.41 13.76 -7.08
CA ARG A 168 10.23 14.03 -5.66
C ARG A 168 9.73 12.81 -4.85
N CYS A 169 8.75 12.06 -5.36
CA CYS A 169 8.25 10.83 -4.73
C CYS A 169 8.77 9.57 -5.45
N GLN A 170 9.06 9.65 -6.75
CA GLN A 170 9.55 8.52 -7.56
C GLN A 170 10.90 8.01 -7.06
N THR A 171 11.84 8.90 -6.79
CA THR A 171 13.18 8.54 -6.33
C THR A 171 13.17 7.92 -4.94
N PRO A 172 12.48 8.46 -3.91
CA PRO A 172 12.30 7.78 -2.64
C PRO A 172 11.59 6.44 -2.74
N ALA A 173 10.62 6.27 -3.65
CA ALA A 173 9.99 4.97 -3.90
C ALA A 173 10.99 3.94 -4.45
N LEU A 174 11.87 4.36 -5.37
CA LEU A 174 12.98 3.54 -5.87
C LEU A 174 14.00 3.23 -4.76
N ARG A 175 14.32 4.22 -3.91
CA ARG A 175 15.22 4.05 -2.75
C ARG A 175 14.72 2.96 -1.79
N ILE A 176 13.41 2.85 -1.54
CA ILE A 176 12.85 1.77 -0.70
C ILE A 176 13.19 0.39 -1.27
N VAL A 177 13.09 0.21 -2.60
CA VAL A 177 13.42 -1.07 -3.24
C VAL A 177 14.93 -1.32 -3.21
N TYR A 178 15.73 -0.28 -3.37
CA TYR A 178 17.19 -0.33 -3.28
C TYR A 178 17.67 -0.72 -1.86
N ASP A 179 17.14 -0.07 -0.83
CA ASP A 179 17.46 -0.38 0.56
C ASP A 179 17.09 -1.84 0.90
N ASN A 180 15.95 -2.32 0.36
CA ASN A 180 15.57 -3.73 0.50
C ASN A 180 16.57 -4.68 -0.17
N GLN A 181 17.10 -4.33 -1.34
CA GLN A 181 18.14 -5.14 -2.01
C GLN A 181 19.39 -5.21 -1.17
N LYS A 182 19.88 -4.09 -0.64
CA LYS A 182 21.02 -4.06 0.29
C LYS A 182 20.79 -4.94 1.52
N ASP A 183 19.59 -4.87 2.08
CA ASP A 183 19.19 -5.70 3.21
C ASP A 183 19.20 -7.19 2.89
N ILE A 184 18.77 -7.58 1.67
CA ILE A 184 18.79 -8.97 1.20
C ILE A 184 20.23 -9.44 1.04
N ASP A 185 21.07 -8.62 0.41
CA ASP A 185 22.49 -8.93 0.17
C ASP A 185 23.28 -9.08 1.50
N ALA A 186 22.93 -8.27 2.49
CA ALA A 186 23.52 -8.32 3.83
C ALA A 186 22.98 -9.46 4.72
N SER A 187 21.88 -10.10 4.34
CA SER A 187 21.19 -11.12 5.14
C SER A 187 21.03 -12.43 4.38
N PRO A 188 22.10 -13.21 4.21
CA PRO A 188 22.06 -14.47 3.46
C PRO A 188 21.20 -15.55 4.12
N GLY A 189 20.67 -15.27 5.31
CA GLY A 189 19.94 -16.22 6.14
C GLY A 189 20.85 -17.15 6.92
N LYS A 190 20.27 -17.80 7.90
CA LYS A 190 20.95 -18.78 8.76
C LYS A 190 20.36 -20.16 8.55
N LYS A 191 21.19 -21.16 8.31
CA LYS A 191 20.73 -22.55 8.28
C LYS A 191 20.39 -23.01 9.69
N VAL A 192 19.22 -23.61 9.85
CA VAL A 192 18.75 -24.12 11.13
C VAL A 192 17.99 -25.42 10.94
N TYR A 193 17.95 -26.24 11.97
CA TYR A 193 17.03 -27.36 12.07
C TYR A 193 15.69 -26.89 12.67
N ASN A 194 14.61 -27.16 11.98
CA ASN A 194 13.25 -27.05 12.49
C ASN A 194 12.72 -28.45 12.77
N THR A 195 12.47 -28.72 14.04
CA THR A 195 12.09 -30.06 14.51
C THR A 195 10.59 -30.13 14.81
N THR A 196 9.94 -31.17 14.31
CA THR A 196 8.52 -31.44 14.51
C THR A 196 8.38 -32.89 15.04
N GLY A 197 7.74 -33.01 16.17
CA GLY A 197 7.42 -34.33 16.77
C GLY A 197 5.94 -34.66 16.59
N TYR A 198 5.66 -35.94 16.33
CA TYR A 198 4.33 -36.51 16.15
C TYR A 198 4.08 -37.51 17.27
N PHE A 199 3.28 -37.09 18.28
CA PHE A 199 3.08 -37.83 19.51
C PHE A 199 1.67 -38.38 19.70
N THR A 200 0.76 -38.08 18.78
CA THR A 200 -0.65 -38.37 18.96
C THR A 200 -1.20 -39.25 17.85
N GLN A 201 -2.27 -39.98 18.14
CA GLN A 201 -2.99 -40.79 17.13
C GLN A 201 -3.56 -39.95 15.98
N MET A 202 -3.88 -38.69 16.24
CA MET A 202 -4.31 -37.75 15.19
C MET A 202 -3.16 -37.26 14.31
N ASN A 203 -1.93 -37.73 14.55
CA ASN A 203 -0.74 -37.36 13.78
C ASN A 203 -0.52 -35.82 13.72
N LEU A 204 -0.78 -35.12 14.83
CA LEU A 204 -0.55 -33.68 14.94
C LEU A 204 0.94 -33.38 15.06
N GLY A 205 1.41 -32.42 14.26
CA GLY A 205 2.81 -32.00 14.25
C GLY A 205 3.10 -30.94 15.33
N PHE A 206 3.71 -31.34 16.44
CA PHE A 206 4.15 -30.43 17.49
C PHE A 206 5.51 -29.84 17.13
N SER A 207 5.58 -28.51 17.02
CA SER A 207 6.83 -27.83 16.71
C SER A 207 7.69 -27.63 17.94
N LEU A 208 8.99 -27.98 17.85
CA LEU A 208 9.96 -27.69 18.90
C LEU A 208 10.10 -26.15 19.04
N ASN A 209 10.12 -25.67 20.28
CA ASN A 209 10.24 -24.24 20.58
C ASN A 209 11.65 -23.66 20.35
N HIS A 210 12.57 -24.48 19.90
CA HIS A 210 13.95 -24.15 19.60
C HIS A 210 14.32 -24.59 18.19
N SER A 211 15.23 -23.84 17.56
CA SER A 211 15.82 -24.22 16.27
C SER A 211 17.32 -24.25 16.43
N PHE A 212 17.93 -25.41 16.20
CA PHE A 212 19.38 -25.56 16.27
C PHE A 212 20.03 -24.91 15.05
N GLU A 213 20.99 -23.99 15.26
CA GLU A 213 21.75 -23.37 14.17
C GLU A 213 22.80 -24.33 13.62
N ILE A 214 23.00 -24.32 12.30
CA ILE A 214 24.04 -25.11 11.63
C ILE A 214 25.24 -24.19 11.36
N ILE A 215 26.24 -24.21 12.23
CA ILE A 215 27.46 -23.41 12.16
C ILE A 215 28.63 -24.29 11.76
N GLY A 216 29.00 -24.31 10.46
CA GLY A 216 30.14 -25.10 9.97
C GLY A 216 29.90 -26.61 9.96
N PHE A 217 30.96 -27.38 9.75
CA PHE A 217 30.86 -28.84 9.53
C PHE A 217 30.76 -29.70 10.79
N ASN A 218 30.95 -29.17 12.02
CA ASN A 218 31.25 -30.06 13.15
C ASN A 218 30.62 -29.79 14.52
N THR A 219 29.87 -28.70 14.79
CA THR A 219 29.47 -28.45 16.19
C THR A 219 27.98 -28.51 16.48
N GLU A 220 27.11 -28.17 15.54
CA GLU A 220 25.66 -28.21 15.80
C GLU A 220 24.91 -29.33 15.08
N VAL A 221 25.54 -30.00 14.10
CA VAL A 221 25.05 -31.28 13.56
C VAL A 221 25.09 -32.30 14.72
N ASN A 222 26.19 -32.40 15.44
CA ASN A 222 26.31 -33.26 16.60
C ASN A 222 25.27 -32.93 17.69
N THR A 223 24.94 -31.66 17.92
CA THR A 223 23.93 -31.27 18.91
C THR A 223 22.53 -31.73 18.49
N MET A 224 22.20 -31.68 17.18
CA MET A 224 20.92 -32.17 16.69
C MET A 224 20.79 -33.69 16.78
N GLU A 225 21.84 -34.41 16.41
CA GLU A 225 21.92 -35.87 16.56
C GLU A 225 21.78 -36.27 18.03
N THR A 226 22.58 -35.68 18.93
CA THR A 226 22.49 -35.91 20.36
C THR A 226 21.09 -35.62 20.90
N PHE A 227 20.46 -34.53 20.47
CA PHE A 227 19.10 -34.22 20.87
C PHE A 227 18.10 -35.32 20.44
N LEU A 228 18.26 -35.87 19.23
CA LEU A 228 17.39 -36.93 18.73
C LEU A 228 17.67 -38.27 19.40
N GLU A 229 18.94 -38.59 19.65
CA GLU A 229 19.34 -39.79 20.41
C GLU A 229 18.79 -39.72 21.84
N GLU A 230 18.96 -38.59 22.54
CA GLU A 230 18.37 -38.38 23.85
C GLU A 230 16.83 -38.47 23.80
N SER A 231 16.21 -38.00 22.71
CA SER A 231 14.75 -38.05 22.54
C SER A 231 14.23 -39.50 22.42
N ALA A 232 15.04 -40.44 21.95
CA ALA A 232 14.65 -41.85 21.83
C ALA A 232 14.38 -42.49 23.21
N GLU A 233 15.17 -42.12 24.20
CA GLU A 233 15.06 -42.66 25.57
C GLU A 233 14.33 -41.74 26.56
N TYR A 234 13.86 -40.56 26.09
CA TYR A 234 13.29 -39.53 26.94
C TYR A 234 11.80 -39.75 27.23
N ASP A 235 11.42 -39.63 28.50
CA ASP A 235 10.02 -39.63 28.92
C ASP A 235 9.31 -38.32 28.52
N HIS A 236 8.71 -38.30 27.36
CA HIS A 236 7.98 -37.14 26.84
C HIS A 236 6.67 -36.92 27.59
N MET A 237 6.60 -35.90 28.40
CA MET A 237 5.42 -35.59 29.22
C MET A 237 4.50 -34.60 28.55
N TYR A 238 3.25 -34.99 28.37
CA TYR A 238 2.19 -34.16 27.82
C TYR A 238 1.58 -33.23 28.87
N ASN A 239 1.41 -31.99 28.53
CA ASN A 239 0.63 -31.01 29.30
C ASN A 239 -0.21 -30.12 28.36
N CYS A 240 -1.41 -29.77 28.81
CA CYS A 240 -2.28 -28.85 28.08
C CYS A 240 -2.71 -27.73 29.01
N SER A 241 -2.63 -26.50 28.49
CA SER A 241 -3.13 -25.32 29.23
C SER A 241 -4.65 -25.39 29.40
N LYS A 242 -5.15 -24.81 30.48
CA LYS A 242 -6.60 -24.54 30.58
C LYS A 242 -7.02 -23.65 29.41
N PRO A 243 -8.23 -23.85 28.86
CA PRO A 243 -8.76 -22.98 27.83
C PRO A 243 -8.75 -21.51 28.29
N LYS A 244 -8.23 -20.63 27.43
CA LYS A 244 -8.24 -19.19 27.63
C LYS A 244 -9.08 -18.55 26.54
N GLN A 245 -9.96 -17.64 26.93
CA GLN A 245 -10.70 -16.85 25.94
C GLN A 245 -9.74 -15.87 25.26
N THR A 246 -9.78 -15.85 23.93
CA THR A 246 -9.05 -14.93 23.08
C THR A 246 -10.03 -14.24 22.14
N THR A 247 -9.73 -13.01 21.76
CA THR A 247 -10.59 -12.17 20.94
C THR A 247 -9.89 -11.82 19.64
N LYS A 248 -10.57 -11.99 18.50
CA LYS A 248 -10.12 -11.50 17.20
C LYS A 248 -10.99 -10.31 16.78
N THR A 249 -10.38 -9.14 16.75
CA THR A 249 -11.05 -7.89 16.38
C THR A 249 -11.49 -7.90 14.91
N PRO A 250 -12.60 -7.23 14.56
CA PRO A 250 -13.02 -7.07 13.18
C PRO A 250 -11.97 -6.27 12.37
N PRO A 251 -11.97 -6.43 11.03
CA PRO A 251 -11.08 -5.66 10.16
C PRO A 251 -11.42 -4.17 10.23
N SER A 252 -10.42 -3.32 9.97
CA SER A 252 -10.64 -1.89 9.79
C SER A 252 -11.31 -1.61 8.43
N PRO A 253 -12.09 -0.51 8.32
CA PRO A 253 -12.56 -0.01 7.04
C PRO A 253 -11.43 0.21 6.05
N PHE A 254 -11.71 0.07 4.75
CA PHE A 254 -10.70 0.23 3.73
C PHE A 254 -10.32 1.68 3.45
N THR A 255 -9.01 1.94 3.49
CA THR A 255 -8.37 3.05 2.80
C THR A 255 -7.93 2.60 1.41
N THR A 256 -7.48 3.53 0.55
CA THR A 256 -6.88 3.20 -0.75
C THR A 256 -5.74 2.20 -0.61
N SER A 257 -4.84 2.43 0.33
CA SER A 257 -3.67 1.60 0.56
C SER A 257 -4.05 0.20 1.06
N SER A 258 -4.87 0.10 2.09
CA SER A 258 -5.28 -1.19 2.66
C SER A 258 -6.09 -2.04 1.67
N LEU A 259 -6.91 -1.40 0.81
CA LEU A 259 -7.63 -2.08 -0.26
C LEU A 259 -6.66 -2.64 -1.32
N GLN A 260 -5.67 -1.84 -1.76
CA GLN A 260 -4.66 -2.30 -2.73
C GLN A 260 -3.85 -3.48 -2.18
N GLN A 261 -3.48 -3.44 -0.90
CA GLN A 261 -2.77 -4.53 -0.24
C GLN A 261 -3.61 -5.81 -0.20
N ARG A 262 -4.87 -5.70 0.20
CA ARG A 262 -5.75 -6.86 0.31
C ARG A 262 -6.16 -7.43 -1.04
N ALA A 263 -6.42 -6.58 -2.04
CA ALA A 263 -6.68 -7.00 -3.41
C ALA A 263 -5.49 -7.76 -4.03
N SER A 264 -4.27 -7.32 -3.73
CA SER A 264 -3.07 -8.02 -4.17
C SER A 264 -2.93 -9.40 -3.51
N SER A 265 -3.19 -9.51 -2.21
CA SER A 265 -3.02 -10.77 -1.46
C SER A 265 -4.12 -11.79 -1.72
N GLU A 266 -5.39 -11.36 -1.76
CA GLU A 266 -6.55 -12.26 -1.87
C GLU A 266 -7.01 -12.49 -3.33
N LEU A 267 -6.90 -11.46 -4.18
CA LEU A 267 -7.38 -11.52 -5.57
C LEU A 267 -6.27 -11.59 -6.60
N ASN A 268 -5.01 -11.43 -6.19
CA ASN A 268 -3.84 -11.35 -7.06
C ASN A 268 -3.97 -10.24 -8.14
N ILE A 269 -4.43 -9.06 -7.70
CA ILE A 269 -4.67 -7.88 -8.53
C ILE A 269 -3.62 -6.81 -8.19
N SER A 270 -3.03 -6.17 -9.21
CA SER A 270 -2.04 -5.11 -9.00
C SER A 270 -2.69 -3.82 -8.42
N PRO A 271 -1.92 -2.94 -7.76
CA PRO A 271 -2.44 -1.65 -7.28
C PRO A 271 -3.08 -0.80 -8.39
N LYS A 272 -2.50 -0.76 -9.59
CA LYS A 272 -3.06 -0.05 -10.75
C LYS A 272 -4.41 -0.63 -11.18
N GLU A 273 -4.49 -1.95 -11.34
CA GLU A 273 -5.73 -2.63 -11.72
C GLU A 273 -6.80 -2.48 -10.63
N THR A 274 -6.42 -2.53 -9.35
CA THR A 274 -7.31 -2.25 -8.22
C THR A 274 -7.97 -0.89 -8.36
N MET A 275 -7.17 0.16 -8.61
CA MET A 275 -7.72 1.52 -8.78
C MET A 275 -8.60 1.63 -10.01
N SER A 276 -8.26 0.97 -11.12
CA SER A 276 -9.10 0.96 -12.33
C SER A 276 -10.45 0.27 -12.10
N ILE A 277 -10.47 -0.84 -11.37
CA ILE A 277 -11.71 -1.53 -11.00
C ILE A 277 -12.56 -0.67 -10.05
N CYS A 278 -11.93 -0.09 -9.02
CA CYS A 278 -12.64 0.77 -8.06
C CYS A 278 -13.21 2.02 -8.73
N GLN A 279 -12.51 2.61 -9.70
CA GLN A 279 -13.03 3.72 -10.49
C GLN A 279 -14.34 3.35 -11.21
N LYS A 280 -14.38 2.18 -11.85
CA LYS A 280 -15.59 1.69 -12.52
C LYS A 280 -16.74 1.40 -11.54
N LEU A 281 -16.42 0.84 -10.37
CA LEU A 281 -17.43 0.58 -9.34
C LEU A 281 -17.98 1.90 -8.76
N TYR A 282 -17.15 2.90 -8.54
CA TYR A 282 -17.54 4.24 -8.09
C TYR A 282 -18.43 4.93 -9.14
N GLU A 283 -17.99 4.98 -10.40
CA GLU A 283 -18.75 5.56 -11.51
C GLU A 283 -20.07 4.80 -11.75
N GLY A 284 -20.08 3.50 -11.49
CA GLY A 284 -21.28 2.67 -11.45
C GLY A 284 -22.18 2.93 -10.24
N GLY A 285 -21.75 3.75 -9.26
CA GLY A 285 -22.50 4.07 -8.05
C GLY A 285 -22.63 2.92 -7.07
N TYR A 286 -21.69 1.97 -7.07
CA TYR A 286 -21.70 0.81 -6.17
C TYR A 286 -20.84 1.01 -4.92
N ILE A 287 -19.81 1.84 -5.01
CA ILE A 287 -18.92 2.16 -3.88
C ILE A 287 -18.74 3.66 -3.73
N THR A 288 -18.30 4.09 -2.55
CA THR A 288 -17.84 5.45 -2.29
C THR A 288 -16.54 5.77 -3.03
N TYR A 289 -16.14 7.02 -3.05
CA TYR A 289 -14.90 7.47 -3.69
C TYR A 289 -13.68 6.72 -3.14
N MET A 290 -12.89 6.16 -4.03
CA MET A 290 -11.84 5.18 -3.68
C MET A 290 -10.49 5.79 -3.33
N ARG A 291 -10.28 7.10 -3.51
CA ARG A 291 -9.04 7.77 -3.12
C ARG A 291 -9.21 8.41 -1.75
N THR A 292 -9.00 7.64 -0.71
CA THR A 292 -9.18 8.07 0.67
C THR A 292 -8.16 7.41 1.60
N ASP A 293 -7.74 8.13 2.63
CA ASP A 293 -6.98 7.65 3.77
C ASP A 293 -7.84 7.50 5.03
N SER A 294 -9.15 7.81 4.93
CA SER A 294 -10.11 7.72 6.01
C SER A 294 -10.50 6.27 6.31
N THR A 295 -10.66 5.98 7.58
CA THR A 295 -11.22 4.73 8.12
C THR A 295 -12.57 4.95 8.81
N THR A 296 -13.26 6.06 8.52
CA THR A 296 -14.55 6.40 9.12
C THR A 296 -15.69 6.24 8.13
N TYR A 297 -16.89 6.01 8.64
CA TYR A 297 -18.13 5.99 7.89
C TYR A 297 -19.06 7.10 8.38
N SER A 298 -20.01 7.53 7.53
CA SER A 298 -21.07 8.45 7.94
C SER A 298 -22.00 7.79 8.97
N LYS A 299 -22.62 8.60 9.83
CA LYS A 299 -23.60 8.11 10.81
C LYS A 299 -24.77 7.42 10.14
N GLU A 300 -25.28 8.02 9.05
CA GLU A 300 -26.37 7.47 8.24
C GLU A 300 -26.05 6.06 7.71
N PHE A 301 -24.81 5.85 7.28
CA PHE A 301 -24.39 4.53 6.80
C PHE A 301 -24.25 3.52 7.96
N ILE A 302 -23.70 3.93 9.09
CA ILE A 302 -23.59 3.05 10.28
C ILE A 302 -24.94 2.57 10.76
N GLU A 303 -25.97 3.43 10.74
CA GLU A 303 -27.34 3.06 11.08
C GLU A 303 -27.86 1.97 10.13
N LYS A 304 -27.77 2.18 8.81
CA LYS A 304 -28.18 1.20 7.79
C LYS A 304 -27.41 -0.12 7.89
N ALA A 305 -26.08 -0.05 8.10
CA ALA A 305 -25.26 -1.25 8.26
C ALA A 305 -25.62 -2.03 9.53
N SER A 306 -25.94 -1.33 10.62
CA SER A 306 -26.36 -1.94 11.86
C SER A 306 -27.72 -2.65 11.73
N GLU A 307 -28.70 -2.02 11.06
CA GLU A 307 -29.98 -2.64 10.74
C GLU A 307 -29.78 -3.91 9.89
N TYR A 308 -29.00 -3.81 8.81
CA TYR A 308 -28.69 -4.97 7.96
C TYR A 308 -28.07 -6.12 8.77
N ILE A 309 -27.12 -5.84 9.66
CA ILE A 309 -26.48 -6.86 10.50
C ILE A 309 -27.49 -7.49 11.45
N LYS A 310 -28.38 -6.71 12.06
CA LYS A 310 -29.43 -7.22 12.95
C LYS A 310 -30.38 -8.15 12.22
N ASP A 311 -30.83 -7.74 11.03
CA ASP A 311 -31.80 -8.51 10.24
C ASP A 311 -31.20 -9.81 9.72
N CYS A 312 -29.94 -9.80 9.27
CA CYS A 312 -29.31 -10.97 8.67
C CYS A 312 -28.67 -11.91 9.69
N TYR A 313 -28.13 -11.40 10.80
CA TYR A 313 -27.31 -12.17 11.74
C TYR A 313 -27.79 -12.09 13.20
N GLY A 314 -28.55 -11.07 13.55
CA GLY A 314 -29.08 -10.83 14.90
C GLY A 314 -28.31 -9.75 15.69
N ASP A 315 -28.94 -9.20 16.72
CA ASP A 315 -28.45 -8.05 17.50
C ASP A 315 -27.04 -8.24 18.07
N LYS A 316 -26.73 -9.42 18.57
CA LYS A 316 -25.42 -9.74 19.18
C LYS A 316 -24.23 -9.61 18.24
N TYR A 317 -24.49 -9.56 16.93
CA TYR A 317 -23.45 -9.42 15.92
C TYR A 317 -23.09 -7.97 15.60
N VAL A 318 -23.91 -7.00 16.01
CA VAL A 318 -23.54 -5.59 15.90
C VAL A 318 -22.50 -5.27 16.97
N HIS A 319 -21.45 -4.55 16.59
CA HIS A 319 -20.40 -4.15 17.52
C HIS A 319 -20.97 -3.20 18.60
N GLU A 320 -20.67 -3.43 19.88
CA GLU A 320 -21.14 -2.62 21.01
C GLU A 320 -20.88 -1.12 20.79
N ASP A 321 -19.68 -0.79 20.34
CA ASP A 321 -19.23 0.56 20.01
C ASP A 321 -19.06 0.69 18.50
N VAL A 322 -20.13 0.47 17.72
CA VAL A 322 -20.07 0.63 16.25
C VAL A 322 -19.83 2.09 15.86
N ASN A 323 -20.26 3.04 16.69
CA ASN A 323 -20.08 4.47 16.48
C ASN A 323 -18.60 4.92 16.51
N ARG A 324 -17.68 4.10 17.05
CA ARG A 324 -16.23 4.32 16.91
C ARG A 324 -15.78 4.51 15.46
N LEU A 325 -16.55 4.02 14.51
CA LEU A 325 -16.28 4.15 13.08
C LEU A 325 -16.77 5.47 12.48
N THR A 326 -17.44 6.32 13.25
CA THR A 326 -17.82 7.69 12.85
C THR A 326 -16.78 8.73 13.29
N GLU A 327 -15.84 8.34 14.14
CA GLU A 327 -14.82 9.23 14.69
C GLU A 327 -13.43 8.83 14.16
N ARG A 328 -12.62 9.80 13.77
CA ARG A 328 -11.24 9.55 13.39
C ARG A 328 -10.42 9.14 14.61
N LYS A 329 -9.81 7.97 14.56
CA LYS A 329 -8.81 7.59 15.56
C LYS A 329 -7.58 8.48 15.37
N VAL A 330 -7.34 9.39 16.29
CA VAL A 330 -6.02 10.02 16.43
C VAL A 330 -5.08 8.92 16.91
N GLU A 331 -4.25 8.38 16.04
CA GLU A 331 -3.24 7.39 16.42
C GLU A 331 -2.32 8.01 17.48
N LYS A 332 -2.36 7.46 18.70
CA LYS A 332 -1.37 7.78 19.71
C LYS A 332 -0.03 7.25 19.21
N PRO A 333 1.05 8.07 19.15
CA PRO A 333 2.35 7.61 18.70
C PRO A 333 2.77 6.41 19.55
N LYS A 334 3.13 5.31 18.89
CA LYS A 334 3.69 4.12 19.53
C LYS A 334 4.89 4.57 20.36
N LYS A 335 4.80 4.40 21.69
CA LYS A 335 5.89 4.73 22.62
C LYS A 335 7.10 3.85 22.33
N ASN A 336 7.99 4.30 21.46
CA ASN A 336 9.34 3.80 21.46
C ASN A 336 10.05 4.24 22.73
N LYS A 337 10.48 3.29 23.55
CA LYS A 337 11.29 3.52 24.75
C LYS A 337 12.68 4.03 24.35
N GLY A 338 12.78 5.30 24.04
CA GLY A 338 14.04 6.02 23.81
C GLY A 338 13.82 7.47 24.22
N LYS A 339 14.49 7.89 25.30
CA LYS A 339 14.39 9.23 25.89
C LYS A 339 14.95 10.28 24.92
N THR A 340 14.08 11.14 24.38
CA THR A 340 14.46 12.53 24.06
C THR A 340 13.25 13.42 24.35
N LYS A 341 13.46 14.43 25.21
CA LYS A 341 12.49 15.47 25.51
C LYS A 341 12.37 16.39 24.28
N GLY A 342 11.31 16.24 23.50
CA GLY A 342 10.90 17.13 22.43
C GLY A 342 9.52 17.74 22.76
N ASN A 343 9.34 18.98 22.40
CA ASN A 343 8.22 19.87 22.71
C ASN A 343 6.83 19.23 22.45
N LYS A 344 5.94 19.41 23.42
CA LYS A 344 4.52 19.06 23.35
C LYS A 344 3.74 20.09 22.52
N ASN A 345 3.77 20.07 21.21
CA ASN A 345 2.83 20.85 20.40
C ASN A 345 2.57 20.27 18.98
N ASP A 346 2.89 19.00 18.73
CA ASP A 346 2.48 18.34 17.50
C ASP A 346 1.17 17.59 17.69
N LYS A 347 0.06 18.31 17.55
CA LYS A 347 -1.22 17.73 17.14
C LYS A 347 -1.10 17.52 15.63
N ASP A 348 -0.53 16.39 15.22
CA ASP A 348 -0.52 15.94 13.83
C ASP A 348 -1.97 15.67 13.35
N ASN A 349 -2.60 16.70 12.85
CA ASN A 349 -3.82 16.65 12.06
C ASN A 349 -3.43 16.47 10.57
N THR A 350 -2.80 15.36 10.23
CA THR A 350 -2.40 15.01 8.85
C THR A 350 -3.55 14.37 8.06
N ALA A 351 -4.80 14.71 8.36
CA ALA A 351 -5.91 14.16 7.61
C ALA A 351 -6.18 15.01 6.37
N GLN A 352 -6.00 14.44 5.21
CA GLN A 352 -6.52 14.92 3.95
C GLN A 352 -8.05 14.75 3.98
N GLU A 353 -8.78 15.85 3.95
CA GLU A 353 -10.22 16.00 3.71
C GLU A 353 -11.24 15.06 4.44
N ALA A 354 -12.50 15.48 4.49
CA ALA A 354 -13.60 14.80 5.20
C ALA A 354 -14.17 13.59 4.44
N HIS A 355 -13.30 12.76 3.84
CA HIS A 355 -13.73 11.57 3.11
C HIS A 355 -14.13 10.43 4.05
N GLU A 356 -15.07 9.61 3.60
CA GLU A 356 -15.37 8.33 4.19
C GLU A 356 -14.37 7.25 3.74
N ALA A 357 -14.32 6.14 4.46
CA ALA A 357 -13.66 4.93 4.01
C ALA A 357 -14.35 4.35 2.77
N ILE A 358 -13.65 3.50 2.04
CA ILE A 358 -14.20 2.80 0.87
C ILE A 358 -15.24 1.78 1.35
N ARG A 359 -16.49 1.94 0.93
CA ARG A 359 -17.63 1.10 1.30
C ARG A 359 -18.63 0.94 0.16
N PRO A 360 -19.53 -0.04 0.18
CA PRO A 360 -20.68 -0.06 -0.72
C PRO A 360 -21.58 1.15 -0.44
N THR A 361 -22.23 1.66 -1.47
CA THR A 361 -23.24 2.73 -1.34
C THR A 361 -24.52 2.24 -0.67
N ASP A 362 -24.83 0.97 -0.88
CA ASP A 362 -25.95 0.27 -0.25
C ASP A 362 -25.50 -1.10 0.26
N VAL A 363 -25.59 -1.31 1.58
CA VAL A 363 -25.19 -2.55 2.24
C VAL A 363 -26.07 -3.74 1.87
N ASN A 364 -27.32 -3.50 1.41
CA ASN A 364 -28.25 -4.54 0.98
C ASN A 364 -27.90 -5.14 -0.38
N VAL A 365 -27.09 -4.44 -1.17
CA VAL A 365 -26.63 -4.92 -2.48
C VAL A 365 -25.41 -5.84 -2.27
N THR A 366 -25.65 -7.13 -2.13
CA THR A 366 -24.58 -8.14 -1.94
C THR A 366 -23.90 -8.56 -3.24
N LYS A 367 -24.54 -8.35 -4.39
CA LYS A 367 -24.04 -8.68 -5.73
C LYS A 367 -24.34 -7.56 -6.70
N ILE A 368 -23.40 -7.27 -7.58
CA ILE A 368 -23.55 -6.27 -8.64
C ILE A 368 -23.98 -6.92 -9.96
N ASP A 369 -24.42 -6.09 -10.91
CA ASP A 369 -24.97 -6.52 -12.21
C ASP A 369 -24.06 -7.47 -12.99
N ASP A 370 -24.67 -8.32 -13.82
CA ASP A 370 -23.95 -9.30 -14.64
C ASP A 370 -23.07 -8.71 -15.75
N LYS A 371 -23.27 -7.44 -16.09
CA LYS A 371 -22.39 -6.71 -17.01
C LYS A 371 -20.96 -6.53 -16.49
N TYR A 372 -20.74 -6.65 -15.19
CA TYR A 372 -19.42 -6.56 -14.57
C TYR A 372 -18.67 -7.87 -14.63
N SER A 373 -17.36 -7.79 -14.86
CA SER A 373 -16.48 -8.95 -14.93
C SER A 373 -16.36 -9.68 -13.58
N SER A 374 -15.90 -10.92 -13.59
CA SER A 374 -15.66 -11.70 -12.37
C SER A 374 -14.66 -11.01 -11.42
N ARG A 375 -13.69 -10.24 -11.94
CA ARG A 375 -12.74 -9.49 -11.12
C ARG A 375 -13.42 -8.31 -10.42
N GLU A 376 -14.27 -7.56 -11.13
CA GLU A 376 -15.04 -6.46 -10.57
C GLU A 376 -16.04 -6.96 -9.52
N LYS A 377 -16.72 -8.08 -9.77
CA LYS A 377 -17.63 -8.72 -8.81
C LYS A 377 -16.91 -9.17 -7.53
N ARG A 378 -15.72 -9.77 -7.66
CA ARG A 378 -14.91 -10.19 -6.50
C ARG A 378 -14.38 -8.99 -5.72
N MET A 379 -13.95 -7.91 -6.39
CA MET A 379 -13.52 -6.68 -5.75
C MET A 379 -14.67 -6.05 -4.96
N TYR A 380 -15.86 -5.94 -5.56
CA TYR A 380 -17.04 -5.43 -4.88
C TYR A 380 -17.38 -6.27 -3.63
N TYR A 381 -17.41 -7.61 -3.76
CA TYR A 381 -17.66 -8.50 -2.64
C TYR A 381 -16.64 -8.36 -1.52
N MET A 382 -15.35 -8.16 -1.85
CA MET A 382 -14.31 -7.89 -0.87
C MET A 382 -14.58 -6.59 -0.10
N ILE A 383 -14.94 -5.51 -0.81
CA ILE A 383 -15.28 -4.22 -0.19
C ILE A 383 -16.52 -4.37 0.68
N TRP A 384 -17.58 -4.95 0.14
CA TRP A 384 -18.85 -5.18 0.84
C TRP A 384 -18.66 -6.02 2.11
N SER A 385 -18.02 -7.20 1.98
CA SER A 385 -17.82 -8.11 3.12
C SER A 385 -16.99 -7.47 4.22
N THR A 386 -15.88 -6.78 3.86
CA THR A 386 -15.03 -6.10 4.85
C THR A 386 -15.77 -4.94 5.54
N THR A 387 -16.62 -4.24 4.81
CA THR A 387 -17.45 -3.16 5.40
C THR A 387 -18.41 -3.73 6.44
N VAL A 388 -19.16 -4.80 6.10
CA VAL A 388 -20.05 -5.47 7.05
C VAL A 388 -19.26 -6.02 8.24
N GLU A 389 -18.17 -6.76 7.98
CA GLU A 389 -17.28 -7.31 9.01
C GLU A 389 -16.78 -6.22 9.98
N SER A 390 -16.43 -5.02 9.48
CA SER A 390 -15.90 -3.91 10.31
C SER A 390 -16.90 -3.35 11.31
N CYS A 391 -18.21 -3.46 11.00
CA CYS A 391 -19.30 -3.01 11.86
C CYS A 391 -19.75 -4.09 12.87
N MET A 392 -19.20 -5.30 12.78
CA MET A 392 -19.63 -6.44 13.60
C MET A 392 -18.83 -6.60 14.88
N SER A 393 -19.39 -7.38 15.81
CA SER A 393 -18.76 -7.78 17.06
C SER A 393 -17.51 -8.61 16.84
N PRO A 394 -16.51 -8.51 17.74
CA PRO A 394 -15.33 -9.36 17.74
C PRO A 394 -15.68 -10.85 17.78
N ALA A 395 -14.83 -11.67 17.16
CA ALA A 395 -14.92 -13.13 17.28
C ALA A 395 -14.24 -13.59 18.57
N LEU A 396 -14.90 -14.47 19.32
CA LEU A 396 -14.39 -15.05 20.56
C LEU A 396 -13.96 -16.50 20.33
N TYR A 397 -12.82 -16.84 20.84
CA TYR A 397 -12.24 -18.18 20.74
C TYR A 397 -11.83 -18.70 22.11
N GLN A 398 -11.94 -19.99 22.29
CA GLN A 398 -11.20 -20.70 23.33
C GLN A 398 -9.89 -21.20 22.73
N SER A 399 -8.76 -20.81 23.32
CA SER A 399 -7.42 -21.21 22.87
C SER A 399 -6.76 -22.09 23.92
N ILE A 400 -6.13 -23.19 23.47
CA ILE A 400 -5.30 -24.07 24.29
C ILE A 400 -3.90 -24.17 23.69
N SER A 401 -2.91 -24.38 24.55
CA SER A 401 -1.55 -24.70 24.16
C SER A 401 -1.18 -26.06 24.75
N ALA A 402 -1.07 -27.02 23.88
CA ALA A 402 -0.56 -28.36 24.23
C ALA A 402 0.97 -28.32 24.13
N LYS A 403 1.64 -28.90 25.15
CA LYS A 403 3.09 -28.94 25.29
C LYS A 403 3.52 -30.35 25.57
N ILE A 404 4.67 -30.74 25.05
CA ILE A 404 5.31 -32.01 25.34
C ILE A 404 6.77 -31.72 25.68
N SER A 405 7.24 -32.23 26.82
CA SER A 405 8.62 -32.04 27.24
C SER A 405 9.59 -32.74 26.27
N ALA A 406 10.79 -32.20 26.16
CA ALA A 406 11.85 -32.71 25.31
C ALA A 406 13.21 -32.63 26.05
N PRO A 407 14.22 -33.36 25.61
CA PRO A 407 15.58 -33.27 26.15
C PRO A 407 16.12 -31.84 26.15
N MET A 408 17.22 -31.61 26.85
CA MET A 408 17.90 -30.30 26.90
C MET A 408 17.00 -29.15 27.34
N GLU A 409 16.03 -29.40 28.23
CA GLU A 409 15.05 -28.43 28.73
C GLU A 409 14.21 -27.76 27.61
N LYS A 410 14.00 -28.42 26.49
CA LYS A 410 13.16 -27.96 25.40
C LYS A 410 11.73 -28.47 25.54
N GLU A 411 10.84 -27.92 24.73
CA GLU A 411 9.45 -28.38 24.68
C GLU A 411 8.90 -28.28 23.25
N TYR A 412 8.07 -29.24 22.87
CA TYR A 412 7.25 -29.20 21.70
C TYR A 412 5.93 -28.48 21.99
N LYS A 413 5.40 -27.71 21.03
CA LYS A 413 4.16 -26.95 21.19
C LYS A 413 3.20 -27.19 20.03
N TYR A 414 1.92 -27.27 20.37
CA TYR A 414 0.82 -27.21 19.43
C TYR A 414 -0.27 -26.32 19.99
N ASN A 415 -0.70 -25.31 19.20
CA ASN A 415 -1.77 -24.41 19.62
C ASN A 415 -3.03 -24.73 18.82
N SER A 416 -4.16 -24.82 19.50
CA SER A 416 -5.46 -25.05 18.89
C SER A 416 -6.49 -24.06 19.43
N GLU A 417 -7.41 -23.64 18.56
CA GLU A 417 -8.45 -22.66 18.88
C GLU A 417 -9.83 -23.21 18.46
N LEU A 418 -10.80 -23.07 19.34
CA LEU A 418 -12.20 -23.38 19.06
C LEU A 418 -13.02 -22.10 19.06
N VAL A 419 -13.87 -21.90 18.04
CA VAL A 419 -14.77 -20.74 17.96
C VAL A 419 -15.83 -20.88 19.04
N GLU A 420 -15.92 -19.91 19.94
CA GLU A 420 -16.97 -19.76 20.95
C GLU A 420 -18.12 -18.90 20.42
N PHE A 421 -17.76 -17.74 19.83
CA PHE A 421 -18.68 -16.85 19.15
C PHE A 421 -18.02 -16.35 17.87
N PRO A 422 -18.61 -16.58 16.69
CA PRO A 422 -17.96 -16.28 15.42
C PRO A 422 -17.80 -14.76 15.16
N GLY A 423 -18.66 -13.92 15.74
CA GLY A 423 -18.64 -12.49 15.50
C GLY A 423 -18.60 -12.16 14.00
N TRP A 424 -17.74 -11.25 13.59
CA TRP A 424 -17.58 -10.81 12.20
C TRP A 424 -17.23 -11.94 11.20
N LYS A 425 -16.67 -13.04 11.67
CA LYS A 425 -16.29 -14.15 10.78
C LYS A 425 -17.47 -14.90 10.17
N ILE A 426 -18.69 -14.69 10.70
CA ILE A 426 -19.91 -15.32 10.15
C ILE A 426 -20.17 -14.90 8.71
N VAL A 427 -19.72 -13.71 8.28
CA VAL A 427 -19.95 -13.15 6.94
C VAL A 427 -19.39 -14.05 5.84
N LYS A 428 -18.18 -14.59 6.05
CA LYS A 428 -17.49 -15.49 5.09
C LYS A 428 -17.57 -16.95 5.47
N GLY A 429 -18.21 -17.26 6.59
CA GLY A 429 -18.28 -18.59 7.15
C GLY A 429 -17.08 -18.89 8.09
N TYR A 430 -17.30 -19.88 8.95
CA TYR A 430 -16.32 -20.35 9.93
C TYR A 430 -16.55 -21.81 10.25
N ASP A 431 -15.49 -22.50 10.72
CA ASP A 431 -15.57 -23.86 11.18
C ASP A 431 -16.12 -23.89 12.61
N LYS A 432 -17.27 -24.55 12.79
CA LYS A 432 -17.94 -24.65 14.10
C LYS A 432 -17.27 -25.64 15.04
N GLU A 433 -16.64 -26.66 14.48
CA GLU A 433 -16.02 -27.76 15.23
C GLU A 433 -14.52 -27.76 15.01
N ASN A 434 -13.78 -28.08 16.03
CA ASN A 434 -12.36 -28.36 15.95
C ASN A 434 -12.06 -29.67 16.69
N PRO A 435 -12.04 -30.80 15.97
CA PRO A 435 -11.76 -32.11 16.56
C PRO A 435 -10.40 -32.17 17.28
N GLU A 436 -9.39 -31.47 16.75
CA GLU A 436 -8.06 -31.41 17.35
C GLU A 436 -8.09 -30.74 18.73
N PHE A 437 -8.89 -29.67 18.87
CA PHE A 437 -9.05 -28.98 20.14
C PHE A 437 -9.66 -29.89 21.20
N GLN A 438 -10.71 -30.64 20.85
CA GLN A 438 -11.40 -31.54 21.77
C GLN A 438 -10.48 -32.71 22.15
N PHE A 439 -9.77 -33.28 21.18
CA PHE A 439 -8.80 -34.36 21.40
C PHE A 439 -7.71 -33.92 22.35
N LEU A 440 -7.03 -32.80 22.08
CA LEU A 440 -5.93 -32.31 22.91
C LEU A 440 -6.40 -31.96 24.33
N LYS A 441 -7.58 -31.38 24.48
CA LYS A 441 -8.16 -31.09 25.79
C LYS A 441 -8.51 -32.35 26.59
N GLY A 442 -8.86 -33.44 25.89
CA GLY A 442 -9.23 -34.73 26.50
C GLY A 442 -8.06 -35.59 26.96
N LEU A 443 -6.84 -35.32 26.49
CA LEU A 443 -5.66 -36.03 26.91
C LEU A 443 -5.31 -35.73 28.37
N LYS A 444 -4.90 -36.79 29.12
CA LYS A 444 -4.53 -36.65 30.53
C LYS A 444 -3.24 -35.83 30.67
N GLY A 445 -3.28 -34.74 31.43
CA GLY A 445 -2.08 -33.98 31.78
C GLY A 445 -1.08 -34.78 32.61
N ASN A 446 0.19 -34.48 32.49
CA ASN A 446 1.32 -35.18 33.11
C ASN A 446 1.37 -36.69 32.76
N SER A 447 0.88 -37.07 31.59
CA SER A 447 1.04 -38.41 31.05
C SER A 447 2.24 -38.50 30.11
N ILE A 448 2.94 -39.62 30.17
CA ILE A 448 3.99 -39.94 29.20
C ILE A 448 3.31 -40.24 27.86
N VAL A 449 3.82 -39.67 26.78
CA VAL A 449 3.37 -39.90 25.40
C VAL A 449 4.55 -40.37 24.55
N ASN A 450 4.34 -41.44 23.80
CA ASN A 450 5.35 -41.91 22.87
C ASN A 450 5.23 -41.17 21.53
N TYR A 451 6.36 -40.86 20.94
CA TYR A 451 6.35 -40.31 19.59
C TYR A 451 6.12 -41.43 18.55
N ASN A 452 5.37 -41.10 17.50
CA ASN A 452 5.31 -41.94 16.30
C ASN A 452 6.54 -41.71 15.45
N LYS A 453 6.97 -40.44 15.36
CA LYS A 453 8.19 -39.99 14.72
C LYS A 453 8.55 -38.56 15.13
N ILE A 454 9.82 -38.23 15.05
CA ILE A 454 10.36 -36.88 15.17
C ILE A 454 11.15 -36.56 13.90
N ILE A 455 10.83 -35.46 13.26
CA ILE A 455 11.46 -35.05 12.01
C ILE A 455 12.16 -33.70 12.22
N SER A 456 13.44 -33.67 11.87
CA SER A 456 14.24 -32.45 11.92
C SER A 456 14.70 -32.05 10.50
N LYS A 457 14.19 -30.95 10.00
CA LYS A 457 14.45 -30.49 8.63
C LYS A 457 15.28 -29.22 8.60
N VAL A 458 16.28 -29.22 7.73
CA VAL A 458 17.03 -27.99 7.44
C VAL A 458 16.10 -26.93 6.86
N SER A 459 16.16 -25.74 7.40
CA SER A 459 15.48 -24.55 6.88
C SER A 459 16.41 -23.33 6.94
N ILE A 460 16.02 -22.24 6.29
CA ILE A 460 16.76 -20.98 6.35
C ILE A 460 15.92 -19.97 7.13
N LYS A 461 16.44 -19.50 8.27
CA LYS A 461 15.86 -18.40 9.04
C LYS A 461 16.45 -17.06 8.63
N ASP A 462 15.72 -15.99 8.95
CA ASP A 462 16.15 -14.58 8.74
C ASP A 462 16.48 -14.24 7.28
N LEU A 463 16.00 -15.06 6.33
CA LEU A 463 16.12 -14.77 4.91
C LEU A 463 15.17 -13.60 4.57
N LYS A 464 15.73 -12.46 4.19
CA LYS A 464 14.94 -11.34 3.71
C LYS A 464 14.43 -11.60 2.28
N SER A 465 13.27 -11.04 1.97
CA SER A 465 12.63 -11.20 0.66
C SER A 465 12.43 -9.86 -0.02
N HIS A 466 12.39 -9.88 -1.35
CA HIS A 466 12.00 -8.70 -2.13
C HIS A 466 10.55 -8.30 -1.84
N TYR A 467 10.25 -7.03 -2.05
CA TYR A 467 8.90 -6.51 -1.84
C TYR A 467 7.96 -6.88 -2.99
N THR A 468 6.69 -7.04 -2.66
CA THR A 468 5.60 -7.02 -3.65
C THR A 468 5.18 -5.57 -3.90
N GLU A 469 4.42 -5.30 -4.98
CA GLU A 469 3.81 -3.99 -5.22
C GLU A 469 2.95 -3.54 -4.02
N ALA A 470 2.18 -4.46 -3.43
CA ALA A 470 1.37 -4.19 -2.25
C ALA A 470 2.20 -3.80 -1.02
N LYS A 471 3.33 -4.48 -0.80
CA LYS A 471 4.24 -4.11 0.30
C LYS A 471 4.87 -2.75 0.06
N LEU A 472 5.20 -2.41 -1.18
CA LEU A 472 5.71 -1.08 -1.51
C LEU A 472 4.64 0.01 -1.27
N VAL A 473 3.35 -0.23 -1.62
CA VAL A 473 2.25 0.69 -1.26
C VAL A 473 2.21 0.93 0.24
N GLN A 474 2.26 -0.14 1.04
CA GLN A 474 2.27 -0.04 2.50
C GLN A 474 3.43 0.82 3.01
N LEU A 475 4.64 0.59 2.49
CA LEU A 475 5.84 1.31 2.91
C LEU A 475 5.83 2.79 2.48
N LEU A 476 5.26 3.10 1.31
CA LEU A 476 5.05 4.48 0.86
C LEU A 476 4.12 5.22 1.83
N GLU A 477 2.99 4.60 2.20
CA GLU A 477 2.06 5.17 3.18
C GLU A 477 2.72 5.35 4.56
N GLU A 478 3.36 4.30 5.10
CA GLU A 478 4.05 4.34 6.40
C GLU A 478 5.13 5.42 6.48
N LYS A 479 5.85 5.65 5.38
CA LYS A 479 6.89 6.68 5.27
C LYS A 479 6.34 8.07 4.90
N GLY A 480 5.04 8.19 4.58
CA GLY A 480 4.42 9.44 4.17
C GLY A 480 4.84 9.92 2.77
N ILE A 481 5.26 9.01 1.89
CA ILE A 481 5.71 9.29 0.52
C ILE A 481 4.55 9.12 -0.46
N GLY A 482 4.14 10.21 -1.09
CA GLY A 482 2.95 10.21 -1.94
C GLY A 482 1.65 10.23 -1.13
N ARG A 483 0.53 10.07 -1.85
CA ARG A 483 -0.84 10.11 -1.31
C ARG A 483 -1.70 9.06 -2.02
N PRO A 484 -2.93 8.78 -1.56
CA PRO A 484 -3.84 7.81 -2.20
C PRO A 484 -3.95 7.94 -3.72
N SER A 485 -3.91 9.15 -4.24
CA SER A 485 -3.95 9.43 -5.69
C SER A 485 -2.68 9.00 -6.44
N THR A 486 -1.54 8.77 -5.77
CA THR A 486 -0.23 8.57 -6.42
C THR A 486 0.43 7.24 -6.18
N PHE A 487 0.04 6.46 -5.17
CA PHE A 487 0.74 5.20 -4.83
C PHE A 487 0.91 4.27 -6.04
N SER A 488 -0.19 3.98 -6.75
CA SER A 488 -0.14 3.09 -7.90
C SER A 488 0.71 3.63 -9.05
N SER A 489 0.64 4.94 -9.32
CA SER A 489 1.40 5.59 -10.39
C SER A 489 2.90 5.66 -10.10
N LEU A 490 3.31 5.80 -8.83
CA LEU A 490 4.72 5.77 -8.43
C LEU A 490 5.34 4.39 -8.69
N ILE A 491 4.62 3.33 -8.33
CA ILE A 491 5.07 1.95 -8.57
C ILE A 491 5.17 1.65 -10.07
N GLU A 492 4.22 2.14 -10.86
CA GLU A 492 4.27 2.02 -12.31
C GLU A 492 5.46 2.77 -12.90
N LYS A 493 5.68 4.03 -12.52
CA LYS A 493 6.77 4.87 -13.04
C LYS A 493 8.15 4.26 -12.85
N ILE A 494 8.45 3.68 -11.68
CA ILE A 494 9.78 3.05 -11.45
C ILE A 494 9.96 1.78 -12.30
N GLN A 495 8.87 1.10 -12.66
CA GLN A 495 8.90 -0.05 -13.57
C GLN A 495 9.00 0.38 -15.03
N ASP A 496 8.21 1.36 -15.47
CA ASP A 496 8.23 1.90 -16.85
C ASP A 496 9.59 2.50 -17.23
N ARG A 497 10.30 3.08 -16.23
CA ARG A 497 11.67 3.58 -16.41
C ARG A 497 12.71 2.47 -16.46
N GLY A 498 12.31 1.23 -16.19
CA GLY A 498 13.23 0.09 -16.14
C GLY A 498 14.17 0.09 -14.93
N TYR A 499 13.85 0.86 -13.90
CA TYR A 499 14.62 0.88 -12.65
C TYR A 499 14.34 -0.33 -11.78
N VAL A 500 13.11 -0.80 -11.83
CA VAL A 500 12.60 -1.97 -11.12
C VAL A 500 11.82 -2.84 -12.08
N LYS A 501 11.88 -4.14 -11.89
CA LYS A 501 11.11 -5.10 -12.69
C LYS A 501 10.36 -6.06 -11.77
N LYS A 502 9.12 -6.35 -12.12
CA LYS A 502 8.34 -7.39 -11.45
C LYS A 502 8.69 -8.73 -12.06
N GLU A 503 9.35 -9.59 -11.26
CA GLU A 503 9.81 -10.89 -11.73
C GLU A 503 9.77 -11.96 -10.64
N ASN A 504 10.01 -13.20 -11.05
CA ASN A 504 10.18 -14.31 -10.14
C ASN A 504 11.68 -14.48 -9.86
N VAL A 505 12.05 -14.54 -8.59
CA VAL A 505 13.42 -14.76 -8.16
C VAL A 505 13.62 -16.26 -7.94
N LYS A 506 14.64 -16.81 -8.56
CA LYS A 506 15.02 -18.20 -8.36
C LYS A 506 15.84 -18.34 -7.10
N GLY A 507 15.50 -19.30 -6.28
CA GLY A 507 16.21 -19.62 -5.05
C GLY A 507 17.57 -20.28 -5.29
N LYS A 508 18.26 -20.51 -4.20
CA LYS A 508 19.53 -21.24 -4.21
C LYS A 508 19.29 -22.69 -3.81
N LYS A 509 19.81 -23.62 -4.58
CA LYS A 509 19.82 -25.04 -4.24
C LYS A 509 20.87 -25.29 -3.17
N ILE A 510 20.46 -25.93 -2.10
CA ILE A 510 21.30 -26.22 -0.93
C ILE A 510 21.18 -27.71 -0.62
N LYS A 511 22.32 -28.38 -0.44
CA LYS A 511 22.37 -29.72 0.10
C LYS A 511 21.98 -29.68 1.57
N CYS A 512 21.07 -30.55 1.97
CA CYS A 512 20.49 -30.64 3.29
C CYS A 512 20.63 -32.09 3.78
N ILE A 513 20.98 -32.24 5.04
CA ILE A 513 20.91 -33.50 5.77
C ILE A 513 19.76 -33.31 6.76
N ASP A 514 18.65 -33.98 6.52
CA ASP A 514 17.52 -34.01 7.45
C ASP A 514 17.61 -35.25 8.31
N TYR A 515 16.97 -35.25 9.47
CA TYR A 515 16.91 -36.37 10.36
C TYR A 515 15.46 -36.82 10.57
N GLU A 516 15.26 -38.12 10.62
CA GLU A 516 13.99 -38.73 11.02
C GLU A 516 14.27 -39.81 12.09
N LEU A 517 13.66 -39.65 13.25
CA LEU A 517 13.67 -40.60 14.33
C LEU A 517 12.32 -41.34 14.35
N VAL A 518 12.33 -42.63 14.12
CA VAL A 518 11.15 -43.51 14.17
C VAL A 518 11.44 -44.67 15.08
N LYS A 519 10.64 -44.83 16.14
CA LYS A 519 10.99 -45.74 17.27
C LYS A 519 12.37 -45.34 17.79
N ASP A 520 13.33 -46.26 17.80
CA ASP A 520 14.69 -46.00 18.29
C ASP A 520 15.71 -45.88 17.13
N GLU A 521 15.23 -45.81 15.89
CA GLU A 521 16.08 -45.73 14.71
C GLU A 521 16.17 -44.27 14.20
N LEU A 522 17.39 -43.74 14.26
CA LEU A 522 17.72 -42.42 13.71
C LEU A 522 18.23 -42.59 12.27
N THR A 523 17.54 -41.95 11.31
CA THR A 523 17.90 -42.01 9.90
C THR A 523 18.31 -40.63 9.41
N GLU A 524 19.45 -40.54 8.72
CA GLU A 524 19.87 -39.40 7.96
C GLU A 524 19.28 -39.46 6.56
N ILE A 525 18.74 -38.30 6.09
CA ILE A 525 18.13 -38.19 4.77
C ILE A 525 18.82 -37.06 4.02
N GLU A 526 19.70 -37.42 3.11
CA GLU A 526 20.32 -36.45 2.21
C GLU A 526 19.35 -36.05 1.12
N ASN A 527 19.18 -34.74 0.94
CA ASN A 527 18.38 -34.18 -0.14
C ASN A 527 18.92 -32.81 -0.60
N GLU A 528 18.47 -32.36 -1.76
CA GLU A 528 18.75 -31.02 -2.25
C GLU A 528 17.44 -30.24 -2.32
N ARG A 529 17.38 -29.09 -1.65
CA ARG A 529 16.22 -28.19 -1.66
C ARG A 529 16.57 -26.81 -2.12
N GLU A 530 15.61 -26.15 -2.75
CA GLU A 530 15.74 -24.79 -3.21
C GLU A 530 15.08 -23.84 -2.21
N PHE A 531 15.86 -22.86 -1.72
CA PHE A 531 15.43 -21.86 -0.74
C PHE A 531 15.47 -20.46 -1.33
N GLY A 532 14.52 -19.62 -0.91
CA GLY A 532 14.46 -18.23 -1.38
C GLY A 532 13.79 -18.05 -2.72
N ASN A 533 13.00 -19.04 -3.18
CA ASN A 533 12.13 -18.86 -4.35
C ASN A 533 11.07 -17.80 -4.08
N GLU A 534 10.95 -16.83 -4.97
CA GLU A 534 9.98 -15.75 -4.83
C GLU A 534 9.20 -15.57 -6.12
N LYS A 535 7.92 -15.20 -6.01
CA LYS A 535 7.04 -14.95 -7.16
C LYS A 535 6.52 -13.53 -7.16
N GLY A 536 6.54 -12.88 -8.35
CA GLY A 536 5.92 -11.58 -8.56
C GLY A 536 6.51 -10.45 -7.70
N LYS A 537 7.82 -10.44 -7.53
CA LYS A 537 8.54 -9.48 -6.68
C LYS A 537 9.12 -8.32 -7.48
N LEU A 538 9.26 -7.19 -6.80
CA LEU A 538 9.92 -6.01 -7.33
C LEU A 538 11.42 -6.14 -7.12
N VAL A 539 12.15 -6.38 -8.19
CA VAL A 539 13.61 -6.53 -8.19
C VAL A 539 14.23 -5.31 -8.84
N ILE A 540 15.13 -4.64 -8.11
CA ILE A 540 15.86 -3.50 -8.66
C ILE A 540 16.77 -3.96 -9.78
N GLN A 541 16.85 -3.19 -10.86
CA GLN A 541 17.71 -3.47 -12.00
C GLN A 541 19.02 -2.67 -11.87
N SER A 542 20.07 -3.10 -12.53
CA SER A 542 21.38 -2.40 -12.51
C SER A 542 21.26 -0.91 -12.82
N LEU A 543 20.37 -0.54 -13.75
CA LEU A 543 20.11 0.86 -14.08
C LEU A 543 19.49 1.61 -12.87
N GLY A 544 18.58 0.97 -12.15
CA GLY A 544 17.96 1.52 -10.95
C GLY A 544 18.98 1.75 -9.82
N ILE A 545 19.91 0.81 -9.64
CA ILE A 545 21.01 0.92 -8.66
C ILE A 545 21.87 2.14 -8.99
N LEU A 546 22.34 2.25 -10.23
CA LEU A 546 23.19 3.37 -10.67
C LEU A 546 22.49 4.74 -10.47
N VAL A 547 21.21 4.81 -10.83
CA VAL A 547 20.42 6.05 -10.65
C VAL A 547 20.27 6.42 -9.17
N VAL A 548 19.94 5.46 -8.32
CA VAL A 548 19.76 5.73 -6.88
C VAL A 548 21.10 6.12 -6.24
N GLU A 549 22.16 5.38 -6.50
CA GLU A 549 23.48 5.68 -5.91
C GLU A 549 23.99 7.06 -6.31
N PHE A 550 23.85 7.43 -7.59
CA PHE A 550 24.17 8.78 -8.05
C PHE A 550 23.33 9.85 -7.32
N LEU A 551 22.01 9.65 -7.23
CA LEU A 551 21.13 10.62 -6.60
C LEU A 551 21.35 10.73 -5.09
N LEU A 552 21.64 9.63 -4.42
CA LEU A 552 21.97 9.65 -2.99
C LEU A 552 23.34 10.26 -2.71
N LYS A 553 24.28 10.13 -3.62
CA LYS A 553 25.61 10.75 -3.48
C LYS A 553 25.58 12.28 -3.60
N HIS A 554 24.77 12.81 -4.52
CA HIS A 554 24.79 14.23 -4.89
C HIS A 554 23.54 15.02 -4.44
N PHE A 555 22.44 14.33 -4.11
CA PHE A 555 21.15 14.92 -3.77
C PHE A 555 20.50 14.22 -2.58
N ASP A 556 21.28 13.64 -1.65
CA ASP A 556 20.75 12.84 -0.53
C ASP A 556 19.69 13.58 0.29
N LYS A 557 19.95 14.87 0.60
CA LYS A 557 19.02 15.75 1.31
C LYS A 557 17.62 15.76 0.67
N LEU A 558 17.53 15.87 -0.67
CA LEU A 558 16.28 15.99 -1.42
C LEU A 558 15.50 14.66 -1.50
N PHE A 559 16.22 13.53 -1.44
CA PHE A 559 15.64 12.20 -1.56
C PHE A 559 15.65 11.42 -0.25
N ASP A 560 15.86 12.12 0.88
CA ASP A 560 15.61 11.59 2.21
C ASP A 560 14.10 11.39 2.44
N TYR A 561 13.76 10.31 3.13
CA TYR A 561 12.37 9.98 3.40
C TYR A 561 11.65 11.06 4.22
N THR A 562 12.37 11.65 5.19
CA THR A 562 11.83 12.70 6.06
C THR A 562 11.60 13.99 5.28
N TYR A 563 12.51 14.35 4.37
CA TYR A 563 12.35 15.51 3.50
C TYR A 563 11.09 15.40 2.63
N THR A 564 10.93 14.23 1.97
CA THR A 564 9.74 13.96 1.14
C THR A 564 8.47 13.98 1.97
N LYS A 565 8.47 13.36 3.15
CA LYS A 565 7.33 13.36 4.08
C LYS A 565 6.96 14.79 4.51
N ASN A 566 7.94 15.61 4.87
CA ASN A 566 7.72 17.00 5.29
C ASN A 566 7.11 17.82 4.14
N MET A 567 7.64 17.65 2.93
CA MET A 567 7.09 18.33 1.73
C MET A 567 5.63 17.93 1.46
N GLU A 568 5.28 16.65 1.60
CA GLU A 568 3.88 16.19 1.47
C GLU A 568 3.00 16.75 2.60
N THR A 569 3.54 16.86 3.82
CA THR A 569 2.84 17.49 4.95
C THR A 569 2.61 18.98 4.71
N ASP A 570 3.61 19.68 4.17
CA ASP A 570 3.48 21.10 3.80
C ASP A 570 2.40 21.33 2.73
N LEU A 571 2.31 20.43 1.74
CA LEU A 571 1.22 20.46 0.76
C LEU A 571 -0.16 20.26 1.42
N ASP A 572 -0.25 19.44 2.48
CA ASP A 572 -1.48 19.29 3.25
C ASP A 572 -1.80 20.55 4.09
N ILE A 573 -0.78 21.24 4.58
CA ILE A 573 -0.93 22.52 5.31
C ILE A 573 -1.38 23.63 4.36
N ILE A 574 -0.84 23.68 3.12
CA ILE A 574 -1.27 24.60 2.06
C ILE A 574 -2.74 24.36 1.72
N ALA A 575 -3.15 23.12 1.56
CA ALA A 575 -4.54 22.74 1.27
C ALA A 575 -5.54 23.21 2.35
N LYS A 576 -5.07 23.49 3.57
CA LYS A 576 -5.85 24.04 4.69
C LYS A 576 -5.74 25.58 4.80
N GLY A 577 -5.07 26.25 3.87
CA GLY A 577 -4.87 27.68 3.89
C GLY A 577 -3.86 28.19 4.93
N ASN A 578 -3.07 27.30 5.55
CA ASN A 578 -2.19 27.64 6.68
C ASN A 578 -0.72 27.88 6.27
N LYS A 579 -0.36 27.71 5.00
CA LYS A 579 0.98 27.99 4.46
C LYS A 579 0.87 28.58 3.04
N ILE A 580 1.74 29.53 2.72
CA ILE A 580 1.82 30.12 1.38
C ILE A 580 2.51 29.12 0.45
N TRP A 581 1.87 28.76 -0.65
CA TRP A 581 2.30 27.66 -1.52
C TRP A 581 3.65 27.90 -2.23
N HIS A 582 3.92 29.12 -2.70
CA HIS A 582 5.14 29.43 -3.45
C HIS A 582 6.41 29.47 -2.56
N THR A 583 6.27 29.62 -1.23
CA THR A 583 7.42 29.53 -0.32
C THR A 583 8.03 28.12 -0.34
N LEU A 584 7.18 27.08 -0.38
CA LEU A 584 7.64 25.69 -0.50
C LEU A 584 8.36 25.43 -1.84
N CYS A 585 7.88 26.05 -2.94
CA CYS A 585 8.55 25.95 -4.24
C CYS A 585 9.93 26.63 -4.22
N ASN A 586 10.05 27.78 -3.55
CA ASN A 586 11.32 28.50 -3.42
C ASN A 586 12.32 27.73 -2.55
N GLU A 587 11.90 27.20 -1.41
CA GLU A 587 12.72 26.34 -0.53
C GLU A 587 13.30 25.14 -1.32
N CYS A 588 12.45 24.44 -2.07
CA CYS A 588 12.86 23.31 -2.89
C CYS A 588 13.85 23.69 -4.00
N LEU A 589 13.62 24.83 -4.68
CA LEU A 589 14.52 25.31 -5.73
C LEU A 589 15.91 25.66 -5.17
N GLN A 590 15.97 26.35 -4.03
CA GLN A 590 17.22 26.68 -3.34
C GLN A 590 18.00 25.41 -2.94
N ASP A 591 17.32 24.42 -2.36
CA ASP A 591 17.96 23.14 -2.01
C ASP A 591 18.52 22.42 -3.25
N ILE A 592 17.83 22.46 -4.39
CA ILE A 592 18.33 21.87 -5.64
C ILE A 592 19.54 22.62 -6.17
N GLU A 593 19.54 23.95 -6.11
CA GLU A 593 20.66 24.79 -6.59
C GLU A 593 21.90 24.62 -5.73
N GLU A 594 21.75 24.49 -4.42
CA GLU A 594 22.82 24.18 -3.48
C GLU A 594 23.49 22.84 -3.86
N CYS A 595 22.73 21.75 -3.93
CA CYS A 595 23.25 20.44 -4.33
C CYS A 595 23.85 20.43 -5.74
N SER A 596 23.25 21.14 -6.69
CA SER A 596 23.73 21.21 -8.08
C SER A 596 25.03 22.01 -8.23
N SER A 597 25.29 22.98 -7.35
CA SER A 597 26.55 23.76 -7.35
C SER A 597 27.76 22.88 -6.98
N GLU A 598 27.57 21.98 -6.03
CA GLU A 598 28.60 21.01 -5.63
C GLU A 598 28.90 20.02 -6.76
N LEU A 599 27.88 19.58 -7.50
CA LEU A 599 28.05 18.64 -8.63
C LEU A 599 28.83 19.26 -9.79
N LYS A 600 28.69 20.56 -10.07
CA LYS A 600 29.40 21.25 -11.17
C LYS A 600 30.92 21.30 -10.95
N THR A 601 31.35 21.19 -9.72
CA THR A 601 32.80 21.23 -9.33
C THR A 601 33.38 19.82 -9.19
N ALA A 602 32.55 18.77 -9.27
CA ALA A 602 32.99 17.39 -9.13
C ALA A 602 33.56 16.85 -10.46
N ASP A 603 34.75 16.23 -10.40
CA ASP A 603 35.31 15.50 -11.51
C ASP A 603 34.43 14.28 -11.89
N LYS A 604 34.45 13.92 -13.19
CA LYS A 604 33.76 12.71 -13.63
C LYS A 604 34.35 11.50 -12.92
N GLU A 605 33.49 10.73 -12.29
CA GLU A 605 33.87 9.57 -11.51
C GLU A 605 34.49 8.49 -12.40
N ILE A 606 35.72 8.11 -12.09
CA ILE A 606 36.45 7.01 -12.71
C ILE A 606 36.63 5.96 -11.61
N ILE A 607 35.99 4.79 -11.79
CA ILE A 607 36.12 3.67 -10.85
C ILE A 607 37.19 2.72 -11.36
N GLN A 608 38.24 2.53 -10.60
CA GLN A 608 39.28 1.54 -10.91
C GLN A 608 38.71 0.14 -10.67
N ILE A 609 38.62 -0.69 -11.73
CA ILE A 609 38.15 -2.08 -11.63
C ILE A 609 39.32 -2.99 -11.25
N ASP A 610 40.44 -2.83 -11.95
CA ASP A 610 41.70 -3.54 -11.71
C ASP A 610 42.88 -2.69 -12.18
N LYS A 611 44.09 -3.25 -12.19
CA LYS A 611 45.32 -2.52 -12.56
C LYS A 611 45.28 -1.91 -13.96
N ASP A 612 44.51 -2.53 -14.87
CA ASP A 612 44.50 -2.19 -16.28
C ASP A 612 43.17 -1.62 -16.77
N HIS A 613 42.10 -1.66 -15.94
CA HIS A 613 40.75 -1.30 -16.38
C HIS A 613 40.09 -0.30 -15.44
N VAL A 614 39.53 0.74 -16.04
CA VAL A 614 38.70 1.73 -15.34
C VAL A 614 37.28 1.69 -15.90
N PHE A 615 36.31 1.74 -15.01
CA PHE A 615 34.93 1.98 -15.36
C PHE A 615 34.68 3.49 -15.33
N MET A 616 34.05 3.99 -16.38
CA MET A 616 33.61 5.38 -16.45
C MET A 616 32.34 5.51 -17.27
N ILE A 617 31.62 6.59 -17.07
CA ILE A 617 30.45 6.89 -17.89
C ILE A 617 30.88 7.77 -19.05
N GLY A 618 30.89 7.19 -20.24
CA GLY A 618 31.20 7.88 -21.49
C GLY A 618 29.98 8.60 -22.08
N LYS A 619 30.21 9.31 -23.20
CA LYS A 619 29.17 10.05 -23.93
C LYS A 619 27.92 9.20 -24.31
N TYR A 620 28.11 7.90 -24.47
CA TYR A 620 27.05 6.97 -24.93
C TYR A 620 26.63 5.93 -23.87
N GLY A 621 27.07 6.08 -22.62
CA GLY A 621 26.77 5.19 -21.50
C GLY A 621 28.00 4.64 -20.79
N PRO A 622 27.82 3.67 -19.90
CA PRO A 622 28.91 3.06 -19.16
C PRO A 622 29.90 2.36 -20.09
N VAL A 623 31.17 2.60 -19.89
CA VAL A 623 32.28 2.02 -20.65
C VAL A 623 33.38 1.55 -19.70
N ILE A 624 34.00 0.42 -20.08
CA ILE A 624 35.25 -0.01 -19.46
C ILE A 624 36.38 0.43 -20.40
N LYS A 625 37.29 1.25 -19.90
CA LYS A 625 38.49 1.63 -20.61
C LYS A 625 39.67 0.90 -20.00
N ARG A 626 40.59 0.47 -20.87
CA ARG A 626 41.90 0.00 -20.46
C ARG A 626 42.76 1.23 -20.10
N SER A 627 43.31 1.23 -18.89
CA SER A 627 44.34 2.21 -18.52
C SER A 627 45.57 1.94 -19.39
N VAL A 628 45.95 2.90 -20.19
CA VAL A 628 47.15 2.81 -21.01
C VAL A 628 48.34 3.22 -20.17
#